data_57f2e65e9ddd99ee3d25bcd30fa41934
#
_entry.id   57f2e65e9ddd99ee3d25bcd30fa41934
#
_cell.length_a   1.000
_cell.length_b   1.000
_cell.length_c   1.000
_cell.angle_alpha   90.00
_cell.angle_beta   90.00
_cell.angle_gamma   90.00
#
_symmetry.space_group_name_H-M   'P 1'
#
loop_
_entity.id
_entity.type
_entity.pdbx_description
1 polymer ?
#
loop_
_entity_poly.entity_id
_entity_poly.type
_entity_poly.pdbx_seq_one_letter_code
_entity_poly.pdbx_strand_id
1 'polypeptide(L)'
;MSVALIVSLTVSGALAAWMLIQTLSGGSGASVPRAGEQIDASFAGLRDTSGAALDERALATRYRLVTFGFTACPSVCPLTLMGVHQALEQLGPDAARILPVFVSVDPERDTPRSLSAYVNAFDARIVALTGSPQAVERVARQYRIFFDKRTLDANSGSYAVEHSAFVLLVDPQQRICVAIPSTDPPAQIAARIVRAIRASGAALNGNTAT
;
A
#
# COMPACT_ATOMS: atom_id res chain seq x y z
N MET A 1 42.44 33.77 -27.78
CA MET A 1 41.31 33.25 -27.00
C MET A 1 41.91 32.51 -25.82
N SER A 2 41.68 33.02 -24.61
CA SER A 2 42.38 32.55 -23.41
C SER A 2 41.82 31.20 -22.92
N VAL A 3 42.74 30.31 -22.50
CA VAL A 3 42.44 28.98 -21.91
C VAL A 3 41.36 29.05 -20.84
N ALA A 4 41.29 30.16 -20.10
CA ALA A 4 40.25 30.43 -19.08
C ALA A 4 38.82 30.45 -19.64
N LEU A 5 38.62 30.89 -20.89
CA LEU A 5 37.29 30.95 -21.52
C LEU A 5 36.79 29.55 -21.93
N ILE A 6 37.71 28.68 -22.37
CA ILE A 6 37.39 27.30 -22.74
C ILE A 6 37.06 26.46 -21.51
N VAL A 7 37.79 26.63 -20.40
CA VAL A 7 37.53 25.92 -19.14
C VAL A 7 36.19 26.36 -18.55
N SER A 8 35.81 27.64 -18.64
CA SER A 8 34.51 28.13 -18.12
C SER A 8 33.33 27.55 -18.91
N LEU A 9 33.43 27.43 -20.23
CA LEU A 9 32.36 26.86 -21.08
C LEU A 9 32.17 25.34 -20.85
N THR A 10 33.27 24.62 -20.64
CA THR A 10 33.18 23.15 -20.36
C THR A 10 32.59 22.84 -18.99
N VAL A 11 32.93 23.62 -17.96
CA VAL A 11 32.36 23.46 -16.60
C VAL A 11 30.89 23.81 -16.58
N SER A 12 30.47 24.90 -17.28
CA SER A 12 29.04 25.26 -17.36
C SER A 12 28.22 24.23 -18.12
N GLY A 13 28.76 23.65 -19.20
CA GLY A 13 28.12 22.57 -19.97
C GLY A 13 27.98 21.28 -19.15
N ALA A 14 28.98 20.91 -18.38
CA ALA A 14 28.95 19.75 -17.50
C ALA A 14 27.94 19.89 -16.35
N LEU A 15 27.85 21.08 -15.75
CA LEU A 15 26.86 21.39 -14.71
C LEU A 15 25.44 21.38 -15.27
N ALA A 16 25.20 21.93 -16.45
CA ALA A 16 23.90 21.90 -17.10
C ALA A 16 23.46 20.47 -17.48
N ALA A 17 24.37 19.66 -18.02
CA ALA A 17 24.15 18.26 -18.32
C ALA A 17 23.88 17.43 -17.05
N TRP A 18 24.63 17.69 -15.98
CA TRP A 18 24.42 17.02 -14.69
C TRP A 18 23.07 17.40 -14.06
N MET A 19 22.66 18.68 -14.11
CA MET A 19 21.31 19.11 -13.70
C MET A 19 20.23 18.49 -14.57
N LEU A 20 20.40 18.40 -15.87
CA LEU A 20 19.45 17.78 -16.79
C LEU A 20 19.32 16.27 -16.50
N ILE A 21 20.43 15.58 -16.23
CA ILE A 21 20.42 14.18 -15.82
C ILE A 21 19.70 14.01 -14.48
N GLN A 22 19.89 14.89 -13.52
CA GLN A 22 19.18 14.87 -12.21
C GLN A 22 17.67 15.09 -12.37
N THR A 23 17.23 15.95 -13.30
CA THR A 23 15.81 16.18 -13.59
C THR A 23 15.18 15.03 -14.39
N LEU A 24 15.95 14.36 -15.24
CA LEU A 24 15.50 13.18 -16.01
C LEU A 24 15.60 11.89 -15.20
N SER A 25 16.53 11.82 -14.26
CA SER A 25 16.62 10.76 -13.26
C SER A 25 15.68 11.06 -12.09
N GLY A 26 14.43 11.40 -12.41
CA GLY A 26 13.38 11.54 -11.41
C GLY A 26 13.41 10.30 -10.52
N GLY A 27 14.03 10.46 -9.33
CA GLY A 27 14.23 9.37 -8.39
C GLY A 27 12.92 8.64 -8.17
N SER A 28 12.94 7.34 -8.41
CA SER A 28 11.86 6.42 -8.01
C SER A 28 11.81 6.33 -6.47
N GLY A 29 11.83 7.50 -5.81
CA GLY A 29 11.47 7.62 -4.41
C GLY A 29 10.01 7.23 -4.29
N ALA A 30 9.71 6.22 -3.51
CA ALA A 30 8.35 5.82 -3.19
C ALA A 30 7.58 7.08 -2.73
N SER A 31 6.78 7.65 -3.64
CA SER A 31 5.96 8.82 -3.31
C SER A 31 4.86 8.36 -2.36
N VAL A 32 4.74 9.03 -1.21
CA VAL A 32 3.63 8.78 -0.28
C VAL A 32 2.31 8.93 -1.06
N PRO A 33 1.42 7.91 -1.03
CA PRO A 33 0.12 8.01 -1.67
C PRO A 33 -0.66 9.23 -1.18
N ARG A 34 -1.23 10.01 -2.09
CA ARG A 34 -1.89 11.29 -1.75
C ARG A 34 -3.40 11.11 -1.63
N ALA A 35 -4.00 11.76 -0.64
CA ALA A 35 -5.46 11.83 -0.55
C ALA A 35 -6.03 12.51 -1.80
N GLY A 36 -7.11 11.95 -2.35
CA GLY A 36 -7.75 12.37 -3.60
C GLY A 36 -7.12 11.78 -4.87
N GLU A 37 -5.98 11.09 -4.76
CA GLU A 37 -5.34 10.45 -5.92
C GLU A 37 -6.21 9.32 -6.46
N GLN A 38 -6.46 9.36 -7.78
CA GLN A 38 -7.12 8.27 -8.51
C GLN A 38 -6.08 7.19 -8.82
N ILE A 39 -6.38 5.94 -8.49
CA ILE A 39 -5.52 4.79 -8.77
C ILE A 39 -6.30 3.69 -9.48
N ASP A 40 -5.60 2.77 -10.14
CA ASP A 40 -6.18 1.47 -10.47
C ASP A 40 -6.13 0.59 -9.21
N ALA A 41 -7.24 0.51 -8.50
CA ALA A 41 -7.34 -0.23 -7.25
C ALA A 41 -7.81 -1.68 -7.45
N SER A 42 -7.52 -2.26 -8.63
CA SER A 42 -7.76 -3.66 -8.94
C SER A 42 -6.78 -4.58 -8.20
N PHE A 43 -7.23 -5.78 -7.89
CA PHE A 43 -6.39 -6.88 -7.39
C PHE A 43 -6.19 -7.97 -8.45
N ALA A 44 -6.25 -7.60 -9.73
CA ALA A 44 -6.15 -8.53 -10.85
C ALA A 44 -4.89 -9.42 -10.77
N GLY A 45 -5.09 -10.72 -10.86
CA GLY A 45 -4.01 -11.72 -10.77
C GLY A 45 -3.65 -12.13 -9.35
N LEU A 46 -4.22 -11.48 -8.32
CA LEU A 46 -4.17 -11.98 -6.94
C LEU A 46 -5.36 -12.89 -6.66
N ARG A 47 -5.19 -13.73 -5.65
CA ARG A 47 -6.21 -14.65 -5.17
C ARG A 47 -6.24 -14.63 -3.65
N ASP A 48 -7.40 -14.93 -3.09
CA ASP A 48 -7.56 -15.11 -1.66
C ASP A 48 -7.01 -16.48 -1.21
N THR A 49 -7.11 -16.75 0.07
CA THR A 49 -6.61 -17.99 0.67
C THR A 49 -7.40 -19.24 0.27
N SER A 50 -8.56 -19.10 -0.38
CA SER A 50 -9.31 -20.19 -1.01
C SER A 50 -8.93 -20.45 -2.46
N GLY A 51 -8.13 -19.57 -3.06
CA GLY A 51 -7.76 -19.57 -4.46
C GLY A 51 -8.72 -18.79 -5.37
N ALA A 52 -9.74 -18.13 -4.82
CA ALA A 52 -10.67 -17.31 -5.57
C ALA A 52 -10.10 -15.91 -5.86
N ALA A 53 -10.47 -15.32 -7.00
CA ALA A 53 -10.27 -13.90 -7.26
C ALA A 53 -11.33 -13.09 -6.50
N LEU A 54 -10.98 -11.87 -6.08
CA LEU A 54 -11.98 -10.98 -5.50
C LEU A 54 -13.02 -10.56 -6.55
N ASP A 55 -14.28 -10.51 -6.12
CA ASP A 55 -15.37 -10.03 -6.98
C ASP A 55 -15.24 -8.50 -7.18
N GLU A 56 -14.98 -8.10 -8.41
CA GLU A 56 -14.87 -6.68 -8.80
C GLU A 56 -16.16 -5.89 -8.53
N ARG A 57 -17.35 -6.54 -8.55
CA ARG A 57 -18.61 -5.91 -8.16
C ARG A 57 -18.66 -5.58 -6.68
N ALA A 58 -18.18 -6.49 -5.84
CA ALA A 58 -18.08 -6.25 -4.40
C ALA A 58 -17.06 -5.13 -4.09
N LEU A 59 -15.99 -5.03 -4.87
CA LEU A 59 -15.01 -3.94 -4.77
C LEU A 59 -15.61 -2.58 -5.16
N ALA A 60 -16.50 -2.54 -6.15
CA ALA A 60 -17.12 -1.30 -6.65
C ALA A 60 -18.13 -0.66 -5.68
N THR A 61 -18.58 -1.39 -4.66
CA THR A 61 -19.60 -0.93 -3.70
C THR A 61 -19.08 -0.67 -2.30
N ARG A 62 -17.83 -1.04 -2.01
CA ARG A 62 -17.25 -0.97 -0.67
C ARG A 62 -15.97 -0.16 -0.64
N TYR A 63 -15.70 0.49 0.49
CA TYR A 63 -14.37 0.98 0.78
C TYR A 63 -13.38 -0.18 0.92
N ARG A 64 -12.18 -0.01 0.43
CA ARG A 64 -11.09 -0.97 0.59
C ARG A 64 -10.09 -0.42 1.58
N LEU A 65 -9.87 -1.14 2.66
CA LEU A 65 -8.86 -0.82 3.66
C LEU A 65 -7.68 -1.76 3.42
N VAL A 66 -6.68 -1.26 2.69
CA VAL A 66 -5.61 -2.10 2.13
C VAL A 66 -4.32 -1.92 2.91
N THR A 67 -3.74 -3.04 3.32
CA THR A 67 -2.41 -3.12 3.92
C THR A 67 -1.54 -4.07 3.09
N PHE A 68 -0.29 -3.70 2.91
CA PHE A 68 0.73 -4.56 2.31
C PHE A 68 1.70 -5.00 3.41
N GLY A 69 2.06 -6.28 3.40
CA GLY A 69 2.92 -6.84 4.43
C GLY A 69 3.26 -8.30 4.17
N PHE A 70 3.79 -8.99 5.15
CA PHE A 70 4.14 -10.41 5.08
C PHE A 70 4.08 -11.06 6.47
N THR A 71 3.84 -12.38 6.51
CA THR A 71 3.58 -13.09 7.78
C THR A 71 4.80 -13.12 8.71
N ALA A 72 6.01 -13.10 8.17
CA ALA A 72 7.26 -13.11 8.94
C ALA A 72 7.72 -11.71 9.41
N CYS A 73 6.89 -10.67 9.25
CA CYS A 73 7.20 -9.32 9.74
C CYS A 73 7.15 -9.30 11.28
N PRO A 74 8.26 -8.91 11.96
CA PRO A 74 8.35 -9.11 13.42
C PRO A 74 7.58 -8.09 14.26
N SER A 75 7.18 -6.94 13.71
CA SER A 75 6.61 -5.86 14.53
C SER A 75 5.55 -5.00 13.83
N VAL A 76 5.86 -4.38 12.69
CA VAL A 76 4.98 -3.37 12.08
C VAL A 76 3.67 -3.97 11.60
N CYS A 77 3.70 -5.12 10.90
CA CYS A 77 2.48 -5.73 10.37
C CYS A 77 1.49 -6.17 11.47
N PRO A 78 1.93 -6.84 12.57
CA PRO A 78 1.02 -7.15 13.67
C PRO A 78 0.35 -5.92 14.28
N LEU A 79 1.13 -4.85 14.55
CA LEU A 79 0.59 -3.60 15.12
C LEU A 79 -0.41 -2.92 14.17
N THR A 80 -0.13 -2.95 12.88
CA THR A 80 -1.03 -2.43 11.85
C THR A 80 -2.36 -3.19 11.84
N LEU A 81 -2.32 -4.53 11.84
CA LEU A 81 -3.54 -5.35 11.84
C LEU A 81 -4.35 -5.20 13.14
N MET A 82 -3.70 -5.00 14.28
CA MET A 82 -4.38 -4.62 15.52
C MET A 82 -5.11 -3.28 15.38
N GLY A 83 -4.49 -2.27 14.74
CA GLY A 83 -5.14 -0.98 14.47
C GLY A 83 -6.33 -1.12 13.52
N VAL A 84 -6.22 -1.96 12.50
CA VAL A 84 -7.33 -2.28 11.59
C VAL A 84 -8.48 -2.94 12.34
N HIS A 85 -8.20 -3.95 13.16
CA HIS A 85 -9.21 -4.61 14.00
C HIS A 85 -9.93 -3.60 14.91
N GLN A 86 -9.18 -2.78 15.65
CA GLN A 86 -9.76 -1.76 16.53
C GLN A 86 -10.63 -0.76 15.76
N ALA A 87 -10.24 -0.38 14.54
CA ALA A 87 -11.06 0.50 13.71
C ALA A 87 -12.39 -0.15 13.32
N LEU A 88 -12.35 -1.42 12.92
CA LEU A 88 -13.55 -2.17 12.55
C LEU A 88 -14.51 -2.35 13.74
N GLU A 89 -13.98 -2.56 14.95
CA GLU A 89 -14.79 -2.60 16.17
C GLU A 89 -15.43 -1.24 16.50
N GLN A 90 -14.65 -0.14 16.39
CA GLN A 90 -15.17 1.22 16.65
C GLN A 90 -16.21 1.69 15.63
N LEU A 91 -16.18 1.15 14.42
CA LEU A 91 -17.16 1.44 13.38
C LEU A 91 -18.47 0.67 13.57
N GLY A 92 -18.45 -0.45 14.31
CA GLY A 92 -19.64 -1.27 14.53
C GLY A 92 -20.33 -1.64 13.21
N PRO A 93 -21.63 -1.36 13.03
CA PRO A 93 -22.38 -1.70 11.81
C PRO A 93 -21.79 -1.08 10.53
N ASP A 94 -21.16 0.11 10.61
CA ASP A 94 -20.54 0.77 9.46
C ASP A 94 -19.34 -0.01 8.92
N ALA A 95 -18.74 -0.92 9.70
CA ALA A 95 -17.68 -1.81 9.24
C ALA A 95 -18.10 -2.68 8.04
N ALA A 96 -19.41 -2.99 7.90
CA ALA A 96 -19.92 -3.73 6.74
C ALA A 96 -19.69 -3.02 5.40
N ARG A 97 -19.47 -1.70 5.41
CA ARG A 97 -19.15 -0.89 4.23
C ARG A 97 -17.69 -1.00 3.80
N ILE A 98 -16.85 -1.68 4.60
CA ILE A 98 -15.42 -1.76 4.40
C ILE A 98 -15.05 -3.20 4.04
N LEU A 99 -14.13 -3.35 3.10
CA LEU A 99 -13.42 -4.59 2.81
C LEU A 99 -11.98 -4.42 3.31
N PRO A 100 -11.61 -4.99 4.46
CA PRO A 100 -10.23 -5.00 4.89
C PRO A 100 -9.46 -6.05 4.09
N VAL A 101 -8.34 -5.64 3.49
CA VAL A 101 -7.52 -6.48 2.62
C VAL A 101 -6.07 -6.43 3.08
N PHE A 102 -5.47 -7.59 3.23
CA PHE A 102 -4.04 -7.77 3.46
C PHE A 102 -3.40 -8.39 2.22
N VAL A 103 -2.50 -7.67 1.56
CA VAL A 103 -1.77 -8.14 0.38
C VAL A 103 -0.37 -8.57 0.80
N SER A 104 -0.05 -9.86 0.61
CA SER A 104 1.30 -10.34 0.86
C SER A 104 2.27 -9.80 -0.20
N VAL A 105 3.40 -9.23 0.26
CA VAL A 105 4.53 -8.82 -0.59
C VAL A 105 5.64 -9.90 -0.60
N ASP A 106 5.37 -11.05 0.00
CA ASP A 106 6.31 -12.17 0.07
C ASP A 106 5.66 -13.50 -0.31
N PRO A 107 5.14 -13.63 -1.53
CA PRO A 107 4.39 -14.80 -1.97
C PRO A 107 5.20 -16.10 -2.01
N GLU A 108 6.52 -16.02 -1.89
CA GLU A 108 7.38 -17.20 -1.85
C GLU A 108 7.35 -17.90 -0.47
N ARG A 109 7.22 -17.13 0.62
CA ARG A 109 7.11 -17.65 1.99
C ARG A 109 5.67 -17.74 2.47
N ASP A 110 4.82 -16.81 2.03
CA ASP A 110 3.43 -16.69 2.48
C ASP A 110 2.51 -17.61 1.68
N THR A 111 2.30 -18.81 2.20
CA THR A 111 1.32 -19.74 1.63
C THR A 111 -0.12 -19.30 1.95
N PRO A 112 -1.14 -19.71 1.17
CA PRO A 112 -2.54 -19.45 1.50
C PRO A 112 -2.91 -19.87 2.95
N ARG A 113 -2.38 -21.01 3.41
CA ARG A 113 -2.62 -21.51 4.77
C ARG A 113 -2.00 -20.62 5.85
N SER A 114 -0.74 -20.21 5.67
CA SER A 114 -0.07 -19.33 6.65
C SER A 114 -0.73 -17.95 6.69
N LEU A 115 -1.11 -17.40 5.52
CA LEU A 115 -1.83 -16.14 5.42
C LEU A 115 -3.19 -16.17 6.10
N SER A 116 -3.98 -17.22 5.85
CA SER A 116 -5.29 -17.40 6.50
C SER A 116 -5.14 -17.45 8.03
N ALA A 117 -4.22 -18.27 8.54
CA ALA A 117 -3.96 -18.36 9.97
C ALA A 117 -3.50 -17.02 10.55
N TYR A 118 -2.65 -16.30 9.84
CA TYR A 118 -2.09 -15.03 10.27
C TYR A 118 -3.17 -13.94 10.39
N VAL A 119 -3.93 -13.68 9.34
CA VAL A 119 -4.94 -12.60 9.38
C VAL A 119 -6.08 -12.93 10.33
N ASN A 120 -6.52 -14.20 10.42
CA ASN A 120 -7.58 -14.64 11.33
C ASN A 120 -7.20 -14.48 12.82
N ALA A 121 -5.91 -14.47 13.14
CA ALA A 121 -5.45 -14.19 14.51
C ALA A 121 -5.73 -12.74 14.94
N PHE A 122 -5.95 -11.82 14.00
CA PHE A 122 -6.31 -10.42 14.27
C PHE A 122 -7.80 -10.17 14.05
N ASP A 123 -8.30 -10.51 12.85
CA ASP A 123 -9.71 -10.30 12.51
C ASP A 123 -10.13 -11.19 11.33
N ALA A 124 -11.14 -12.02 11.52
CA ALA A 124 -11.64 -12.93 10.48
C ALA A 124 -12.30 -12.21 9.28
N ARG A 125 -12.56 -10.89 9.39
CA ARG A 125 -13.08 -10.07 8.29
C ARG A 125 -11.99 -9.70 7.28
N ILE A 126 -10.71 -9.82 7.64
CA ILE A 126 -9.58 -9.45 6.76
C ILE A 126 -9.41 -10.51 5.67
N VAL A 127 -9.54 -10.08 4.43
CA VAL A 127 -9.25 -10.91 3.26
C VAL A 127 -7.77 -10.85 2.94
N ALA A 128 -7.07 -11.97 3.06
CA ALA A 128 -5.66 -12.04 2.66
C ALA A 128 -5.53 -12.44 1.20
N LEU A 129 -4.67 -11.73 0.47
CA LEU A 129 -4.40 -11.93 -0.94
C LEU A 129 -2.93 -12.28 -1.18
N THR A 130 -2.70 -13.19 -2.10
CA THR A 130 -1.38 -13.57 -2.62
C THR A 130 -1.49 -13.89 -4.11
N GLY A 131 -0.34 -14.11 -4.75
CA GLY A 131 -0.30 -14.44 -6.18
C GLY A 131 1.11 -14.68 -6.67
N SER A 132 1.33 -14.64 -7.99
CA SER A 132 2.69 -14.68 -8.51
C SER A 132 3.47 -13.41 -8.11
N PRO A 133 4.81 -13.48 -7.99
CA PRO A 133 5.63 -12.29 -7.70
C PRO A 133 5.33 -11.11 -8.63
N GLN A 134 5.12 -11.38 -9.93
CA GLN A 134 4.80 -10.37 -10.93
C GLN A 134 3.42 -9.74 -10.70
N ALA A 135 2.42 -10.52 -10.26
CA ALA A 135 1.09 -10.00 -9.93
C ALA A 135 1.13 -9.13 -8.69
N VAL A 136 1.86 -9.55 -7.65
CA VAL A 136 2.06 -8.78 -6.42
C VAL A 136 2.76 -7.45 -6.71
N GLU A 137 3.84 -7.48 -7.50
CA GLU A 137 4.58 -6.28 -7.88
C GLU A 137 3.71 -5.29 -8.68
N ARG A 138 2.91 -5.79 -9.61
CA ARG A 138 1.98 -4.94 -10.39
C ARG A 138 0.96 -4.26 -9.47
N VAL A 139 0.30 -5.01 -8.59
CA VAL A 139 -0.68 -4.47 -7.66
C VAL A 139 -0.03 -3.49 -6.68
N ALA A 140 1.13 -3.81 -6.12
CA ALA A 140 1.86 -2.89 -5.24
C ALA A 140 2.14 -1.55 -5.94
N ARG A 141 2.61 -1.57 -7.22
CA ARG A 141 2.82 -0.33 -8.01
C ARG A 141 1.53 0.46 -8.22
N GLN A 142 0.40 -0.19 -8.49
CA GLN A 142 -0.91 0.47 -8.62
C GLN A 142 -1.30 1.22 -7.35
N TYR A 143 -1.02 0.64 -6.19
CA TYR A 143 -1.26 1.24 -4.87
C TYR A 143 -0.13 2.17 -4.38
N ARG A 144 0.88 2.46 -5.21
CA ARG A 144 2.05 3.28 -4.85
C ARG A 144 2.87 2.70 -3.70
N ILE A 145 2.85 1.39 -3.53
CA ILE A 145 3.63 0.68 -2.52
C ILE A 145 4.92 0.18 -3.15
N PHE A 146 6.02 0.62 -2.59
CA PHE A 146 7.35 0.07 -2.88
C PHE A 146 7.62 -1.12 -1.96
N PHE A 147 8.23 -2.17 -2.48
CA PHE A 147 8.85 -3.23 -1.68
C PHE A 147 10.09 -3.77 -2.39
N ASP A 148 11.02 -4.27 -1.61
CA ASP A 148 12.28 -4.86 -2.10
C ASP A 148 12.70 -6.03 -1.22
N LYS A 149 13.33 -7.03 -1.83
CA LYS A 149 13.91 -8.18 -1.15
C LYS A 149 15.43 -7.98 -1.06
N ARG A 150 15.91 -7.81 0.17
CA ARG A 150 17.33 -7.67 0.45
C ARG A 150 17.90 -8.99 0.94
N THR A 151 18.78 -9.61 0.19
CA THR A 151 19.52 -10.81 0.62
C THR A 151 20.36 -10.49 1.87
N LEU A 152 20.17 -11.26 2.92
CA LEU A 152 20.94 -11.15 4.16
C LEU A 152 22.16 -12.09 4.12
N ASP A 153 21.98 -13.30 3.60
CA ASP A 153 23.04 -14.29 3.44
C ASP A 153 22.76 -15.13 2.19
N ALA A 154 23.67 -15.02 1.22
CA ALA A 154 23.57 -15.72 -0.05
C ALA A 154 23.69 -17.26 0.09
N ASN A 155 24.38 -17.76 1.13
CA ASN A 155 24.58 -19.18 1.33
C ASN A 155 23.35 -19.88 1.93
N SER A 156 22.62 -19.18 2.83
CA SER A 156 21.40 -19.71 3.44
C SER A 156 20.13 -19.35 2.68
N GLY A 157 20.20 -18.48 1.67
CA GLY A 157 19.02 -17.94 0.99
C GLY A 157 18.16 -17.03 1.88
N SER A 158 18.70 -16.58 3.01
CA SER A 158 18.00 -15.70 3.93
C SER A 158 17.86 -14.29 3.35
N TYR A 159 16.64 -13.71 3.43
CA TYR A 159 16.37 -12.35 2.97
C TYR A 159 15.41 -11.61 3.90
N ALA A 160 15.54 -10.29 3.93
CA ALA A 160 14.58 -9.37 4.50
C ALA A 160 13.69 -8.77 3.40
N VAL A 161 12.46 -8.39 3.75
CA VAL A 161 11.58 -7.62 2.89
C VAL A 161 11.41 -6.23 3.49
N GLU A 162 11.83 -5.22 2.72
CA GLU A 162 11.57 -3.81 3.04
C GLU A 162 10.36 -3.37 2.20
N HIS A 163 9.41 -2.66 2.79
CA HIS A 163 8.26 -2.14 2.05
C HIS A 163 7.74 -0.83 2.63
N SER A 164 7.05 -0.06 1.80
CA SER A 164 6.29 1.11 2.25
C SER A 164 5.19 0.67 3.21
N ALA A 165 5.23 1.15 4.44
CA ALA A 165 4.32 0.72 5.49
C ALA A 165 3.18 1.73 5.67
N PHE A 166 2.09 1.53 4.91
CA PHE A 166 0.87 2.33 4.98
C PHE A 166 -0.38 1.45 5.05
N VAL A 167 -1.39 1.96 5.77
CA VAL A 167 -2.79 1.53 5.62
C VAL A 167 -3.46 2.51 4.67
N LEU A 168 -3.99 2.01 3.55
CA LEU A 168 -4.65 2.82 2.54
C LEU A 168 -6.16 2.61 2.62
N LEU A 169 -6.92 3.70 2.78
CA LEU A 169 -8.36 3.68 2.57
C LEU A 169 -8.64 4.16 1.15
N VAL A 170 -9.29 3.31 0.36
CA VAL A 170 -9.67 3.60 -1.02
C VAL A 170 -11.18 3.54 -1.15
N ASP A 171 -11.79 4.55 -1.76
CA ASP A 171 -13.23 4.61 -1.97
C ASP A 171 -13.71 3.71 -3.13
N PRO A 172 -15.03 3.49 -3.27
CA PRO A 172 -15.58 2.72 -4.39
C PRO A 172 -15.21 3.30 -5.78
N GLN A 173 -14.91 4.59 -5.87
CA GLN A 173 -14.48 5.27 -7.10
C GLN A 173 -12.97 5.19 -7.33
N GLN A 174 -12.27 4.33 -6.58
CA GLN A 174 -10.84 4.07 -6.70
C GLN A 174 -9.94 5.29 -6.36
N ARG A 175 -10.41 6.18 -5.48
CA ARG A 175 -9.60 7.28 -4.97
C ARG A 175 -9.05 6.96 -3.59
N ILE A 176 -7.82 7.32 -3.34
CA ILE A 176 -7.21 7.20 -2.02
C ILE A 176 -7.84 8.27 -1.09
N CYS A 177 -8.59 7.84 -0.10
CA CYS A 177 -9.16 8.75 0.91
C CYS A 177 -8.10 9.21 1.90
N VAL A 178 -7.26 8.27 2.35
CA VAL A 178 -6.17 8.54 3.29
C VAL A 178 -5.09 7.46 3.19
N ALA A 179 -3.83 7.85 3.39
CA ALA A 179 -2.70 6.97 3.64
C ALA A 179 -2.24 7.18 5.09
N ILE A 180 -2.28 6.12 5.89
CA ILE A 180 -1.96 6.14 7.31
C ILE A 180 -0.64 5.40 7.50
N PRO A 181 0.40 6.01 8.10
CA PRO A 181 1.63 5.31 8.42
C PRO A 181 1.36 4.10 9.34
N SER A 182 1.85 2.94 8.96
CA SER A 182 1.72 1.71 9.76
C SER A 182 2.58 1.75 11.03
N THR A 183 3.47 2.75 11.15
CA THR A 183 4.26 3.01 12.35
C THR A 183 3.48 3.74 13.44
N ASP A 184 2.29 4.27 13.12
CA ASP A 184 1.42 4.88 14.13
C ASP A 184 0.97 3.80 15.14
N PRO A 185 0.72 4.16 16.40
CA PRO A 185 0.12 3.25 17.38
C PRO A 185 -1.25 2.73 16.91
N PRO A 186 -1.64 1.49 17.24
CA PRO A 186 -2.90 0.89 16.77
C PRO A 186 -4.14 1.78 17.00
N ALA A 187 -4.24 2.42 18.15
CA ALA A 187 -5.35 3.32 18.46
C ALA A 187 -5.39 4.57 17.56
N GLN A 188 -4.22 5.09 17.13
CA GLN A 188 -4.16 6.20 16.18
C GLN A 188 -4.52 5.77 14.77
N ILE A 189 -4.07 4.59 14.33
CA ILE A 189 -4.49 3.98 13.07
C ILE A 189 -6.02 3.89 13.05
N ALA A 190 -6.61 3.29 14.08
CA ALA A 190 -8.06 3.15 14.22
C ALA A 190 -8.79 4.50 14.14
N ALA A 191 -8.36 5.49 14.91
CA ALA A 191 -8.98 6.81 14.92
C ALA A 191 -8.92 7.52 13.55
N ARG A 192 -7.81 7.37 12.81
CA ARG A 192 -7.65 7.95 11.47
C ARG A 192 -8.55 7.26 10.44
N ILE A 193 -8.67 5.93 10.50
CA ILE A 193 -9.57 5.16 9.63
C ILE A 193 -11.01 5.61 9.85
N VAL A 194 -11.47 5.60 11.11
CA VAL A 194 -12.83 6.01 11.48
C VAL A 194 -13.15 7.43 11.00
N ARG A 195 -12.22 8.36 11.21
CA ARG A 195 -12.36 9.75 10.77
C ARG A 195 -12.49 9.86 9.25
N ALA A 196 -11.62 9.16 8.51
CA ALA A 196 -11.62 9.20 7.05
C ALA A 196 -12.92 8.64 6.46
N ILE A 197 -13.43 7.53 7.01
CA ILE A 197 -14.68 6.93 6.57
C ILE A 197 -15.87 7.86 6.84
N ARG A 198 -15.94 8.45 8.03
CA ARG A 198 -17.00 9.42 8.36
C ARG A 198 -16.97 10.65 7.47
N ALA A 199 -15.78 11.19 7.19
CA ALA A 199 -15.61 12.31 6.28
C ALA A 199 -16.02 11.97 4.85
N SER A 200 -15.65 10.79 4.35
CA SER A 200 -16.02 10.35 2.99
C SER A 200 -17.53 10.05 2.87
N GLY A 201 -18.14 9.49 3.92
CA GLY A 201 -19.59 9.25 3.99
C GLY A 201 -20.42 10.53 3.97
N ALA A 202 -19.94 11.59 4.61
CA ALA A 202 -20.58 12.90 4.58
C ALA A 202 -20.51 13.54 3.19
N ALA A 203 -19.40 13.35 2.45
CA ALA A 203 -19.27 13.88 1.09
C ALA A 203 -20.18 13.15 0.07
N LEU A 204 -20.46 11.86 0.29
CA LEU A 204 -21.35 11.10 -0.61
C LEU A 204 -22.83 11.46 -0.38
N ASN A 205 -23.23 11.82 0.83
CA ASN A 205 -24.59 12.27 1.13
C ASN A 205 -24.85 13.73 0.74
N GLY A 206 -23.79 14.53 0.56
CA GLY A 206 -23.89 15.93 0.15
C GLY A 206 -24.05 16.16 -1.36
N ASN A 207 -23.87 15.16 -2.21
CA ASN A 207 -23.92 15.28 -3.67
C ASN A 207 -25.20 14.72 -4.30
N THR A 208 -26.20 14.36 -3.50
CA THR A 208 -27.55 13.93 -3.98
C THR A 208 -28.64 14.99 -3.77
N ALA A 209 -28.26 16.26 -3.51
CA ALA A 209 -29.19 17.36 -3.42
C ALA A 209 -28.82 18.44 -4.45
N THR A 210 -29.22 18.25 -5.71
CA THR A 210 -29.71 19.26 -6.70
C THR A 210 -30.32 18.55 -7.87
#